data_1396c026be08527c4888568f892a9985
#
_entry.id   1396c026be08527c4888568f892a9985
#
_cell.length_a   1.000
_cell.length_b   1.000
_cell.length_c   1.000
_cell.angle_alpha   90.00
_cell.angle_beta   90.00
_cell.angle_gamma   90.00
#
_symmetry.space_group_name_H-M   'P 1'
#
loop_
_entity.id
_entity.type
_entity.pdbx_description
1 polymer ?
#
loop_
_entity_poly.entity_id
_entity_poly.type
_entity_poly.pdbx_seq_one_letter_code
_entity_poly.pdbx_strand_id
1 'polypeptide(L)'
;MVIRIYHNPRCSKSRATLALLVEREIEPEIIDYLNNPPNAMMLKQIQAALDCPAMDMVRTKEAPFKENDLESATENELIDAIAQFPILLERPIVVNGSRAAIGRPPENVLEIL
;
A
#
# COMPACT_ATOMS: atom_id res chain seq x y z
N MET A 1 -10.21 -13.73 10.64
CA MET A 1 -9.96 -12.88 9.48
C MET A 1 -8.49 -12.50 9.44
N VAL A 2 -7.87 -12.65 8.27
CA VAL A 2 -6.43 -12.38 8.12
C VAL A 2 -6.22 -10.89 7.85
N ILE A 3 -5.36 -10.27 8.66
CA ILE A 3 -4.92 -8.90 8.42
C ILE A 3 -3.59 -8.98 7.66
N ARG A 4 -3.48 -8.21 6.58
CA ARG A 4 -2.27 -8.15 5.75
C ARG A 4 -1.65 -6.78 5.84
N ILE A 5 -0.32 -6.75 5.81
CA ILE A 5 0.42 -5.49 5.69
C ILE A 5 1.37 -5.57 4.50
N TYR A 6 1.21 -4.63 3.57
CA TYR A 6 2.16 -4.43 2.47
C TYR A 6 3.29 -3.58 3.03
N HIS A 7 4.41 -4.23 3.27
CA HIS A 7 5.47 -3.75 4.16
C HIS A 7 6.79 -3.52 3.43
N ASN A 8 7.46 -2.43 3.81
CA ASN A 8 8.84 -2.17 3.41
C ASN A 8 9.68 -2.07 4.68
N PRO A 9 10.55 -3.05 4.97
CA PRO A 9 11.32 -3.05 6.23
C PRO A 9 12.32 -1.89 6.35
N ARG A 10 12.61 -1.20 5.25
CA ARG A 10 13.51 -0.04 5.25
C ARG A 10 12.77 1.27 5.53
N CYS A 11 11.44 1.24 5.53
CA CYS A 11 10.62 2.43 5.75
C CYS A 11 10.24 2.55 7.22
N SER A 12 10.56 3.69 7.85
CA SER A 12 10.28 3.90 9.28
C SER A 12 8.77 3.87 9.58
N LYS A 13 7.95 4.43 8.69
CA LYS A 13 6.49 4.40 8.86
C LYS A 13 5.94 2.99 8.77
N SER A 14 6.52 2.18 7.89
CA SER A 14 6.13 0.78 7.74
C SER A 14 6.47 -0.03 8.97
N ARG A 15 7.69 0.15 9.51
CA ARG A 15 8.09 -0.51 10.75
C ARG A 15 7.23 -0.08 11.94
N ALA A 16 6.93 1.22 12.05
CA ALA A 16 6.09 1.74 13.12
C ALA A 16 4.67 1.17 13.07
N THR A 17 4.12 1.05 11.87
CA THR A 17 2.79 0.47 11.68
C THR A 17 2.76 -1.01 12.07
N LEU A 18 3.78 -1.76 11.66
CA LEU A 18 3.89 -3.18 12.04
C LEU A 18 3.99 -3.32 13.56
N ALA A 19 4.78 -2.48 14.22
CA ALA A 19 4.89 -2.48 15.67
C ALA A 19 3.56 -2.21 16.35
N LEU A 20 2.75 -1.28 15.81
CA LEU A 20 1.41 -0.99 16.30
C LEU A 20 0.50 -2.23 16.28
N LEU A 21 0.54 -2.98 15.16
CA LEU A 21 -0.25 -4.21 15.04
C LEU A 21 0.20 -5.26 16.06
N VAL A 22 1.50 -5.41 16.22
CA VAL A 22 2.06 -6.38 17.17
C VAL A 22 1.69 -6.00 18.62
N GLU A 23 1.73 -4.72 18.95
CA GLU A 23 1.31 -4.25 20.30
C GLU A 23 -0.14 -4.57 20.59
N ARG A 24 -0.97 -4.67 19.57
CA ARG A 24 -2.38 -5.02 19.71
C ARG A 24 -2.62 -6.52 19.60
N GLU A 25 -1.56 -7.30 19.69
CA GLU A 25 -1.61 -8.77 19.65
C GLU A 25 -2.16 -9.28 18.31
N ILE A 26 -1.93 -8.52 17.23
CA ILE A 26 -2.30 -8.92 15.88
C ILE A 26 -1.07 -9.53 15.21
N GLU A 27 -1.24 -10.71 14.60
CA GLU A 27 -0.21 -11.36 13.81
C GLU A 27 -0.56 -11.19 12.33
N PRO A 28 -0.09 -10.10 11.68
CA PRO A 28 -0.45 -9.86 10.29
C PRO A 28 0.34 -10.76 9.35
N GLU A 29 -0.26 -11.05 8.19
CA GLU A 29 0.48 -11.59 7.07
C GLU A 29 1.32 -10.44 6.49
N ILE A 30 2.64 -10.59 6.54
CA ILE A 30 3.57 -9.56 6.08
C ILE A 30 3.93 -9.84 4.63
N ILE A 31 3.61 -8.90 3.75
CA ILE A 31 3.92 -9.01 2.33
C ILE A 31 5.00 -7.97 2.00
N ASP A 32 6.19 -8.46 1.67
CA ASP A 32 7.27 -7.62 1.15
C ASP A 32 6.98 -7.35 -0.33
N TYR A 33 6.27 -6.27 -0.60
CA TYR A 33 5.74 -5.99 -1.92
C TYR A 33 6.81 -5.69 -2.97
N LEU A 34 8.02 -5.33 -2.55
CA LEU A 34 9.12 -5.10 -3.49
C LEU A 34 9.63 -6.42 -4.07
N ASN A 35 9.58 -7.50 -3.30
CA ASN A 35 9.99 -8.84 -3.73
C ASN A 35 8.81 -9.69 -4.19
N ASN A 36 7.61 -9.41 -3.68
CA ASN A 36 6.37 -10.12 -4.02
C ASN A 36 5.30 -9.10 -4.39
N PRO A 37 5.44 -8.43 -5.55
CA PRO A 37 4.55 -7.35 -5.92
C PRO A 37 3.13 -7.82 -6.20
N PRO A 38 2.12 -7.05 -5.77
CA PRO A 38 0.74 -7.34 -6.14
C PRO A 38 0.53 -7.08 -7.63
N ASN A 39 -0.30 -7.89 -8.25
CA ASN A 39 -0.71 -7.68 -9.64
C ASN A 39 -1.81 -6.61 -9.73
N ALA A 40 -2.20 -6.24 -10.95
CA ALA A 40 -3.20 -5.20 -11.17
C ALA A 40 -4.54 -5.53 -10.51
N MET A 41 -4.98 -6.78 -10.54
CA MET A 41 -6.24 -7.20 -9.92
C MET A 41 -6.17 -7.00 -8.39
N MET A 42 -5.09 -7.40 -7.77
CA MET A 42 -4.88 -7.23 -6.32
C MET A 42 -4.83 -5.76 -5.96
N LEU A 43 -4.16 -4.94 -6.77
CA LEU A 43 -4.09 -3.50 -6.55
C LEU A 43 -5.46 -2.83 -6.63
N LYS A 44 -6.31 -3.28 -7.56
CA LYS A 44 -7.68 -2.76 -7.64
C LYS A 44 -8.50 -3.14 -6.41
N GLN A 45 -8.29 -4.33 -5.86
CA GLN A 45 -8.93 -4.75 -4.62
C GLN A 45 -8.47 -3.90 -3.45
N ILE A 46 -7.16 -3.61 -3.37
CA ILE A 46 -6.61 -2.72 -2.35
C ILE A 46 -7.20 -1.32 -2.49
N GLN A 47 -7.28 -0.82 -3.71
CA GLN A 47 -7.86 0.50 -3.97
C GLN A 47 -9.31 0.57 -3.51
N ALA A 48 -10.10 -0.45 -3.81
CA ALA A 48 -11.49 -0.49 -3.38
C ALA A 48 -11.61 -0.50 -1.85
N ALA A 49 -10.73 -1.24 -1.17
CA ALA A 49 -10.70 -1.30 0.28
C ALA A 49 -10.26 0.03 0.91
N LEU A 50 -9.31 0.73 0.26
CA LEU A 50 -8.87 2.07 0.68
C LEU A 50 -9.92 3.14 0.39
N ASP A 51 -10.78 2.89 -0.58
CA ASP A 51 -11.80 3.85 -1.04
C ASP A 51 -11.18 5.19 -1.42
N CYS A 52 -10.18 5.16 -2.29
CA CYS A 52 -9.44 6.35 -2.70
C CYS A 52 -9.08 6.31 -4.20
N PRO A 53 -8.75 7.47 -4.78
CA PRO A 53 -8.20 7.49 -6.16
C PRO A 53 -6.86 6.75 -6.22
N ALA A 54 -6.54 6.20 -7.38
CA ALA A 54 -5.27 5.49 -7.57
C ALA A 54 -4.07 6.38 -7.27
N MET A 55 -4.17 7.68 -7.55
CA MET A 55 -3.07 8.62 -7.28
C MET A 55 -2.66 8.64 -5.80
N ASP A 56 -3.62 8.42 -4.88
CA ASP A 56 -3.33 8.38 -3.45
C ASP A 56 -2.51 7.16 -3.05
N MET A 57 -2.44 6.16 -3.91
CA MET A 57 -1.64 4.96 -3.70
C MET A 57 -0.22 5.08 -4.27
N VAL A 58 0.10 6.20 -4.93
CA VAL A 58 1.32 6.35 -5.72
C VAL A 58 2.30 7.30 -5.04
N ARG A 59 3.55 6.85 -4.98
CA ARG A 59 4.67 7.68 -4.52
C ARG A 59 5.15 8.54 -5.69
N THR A 60 4.64 9.75 -5.77
CA THR A 60 4.89 10.65 -6.91
C THR A 60 6.32 11.15 -7.03
N LYS A 61 7.12 10.98 -5.97
CA LYS A 61 8.52 11.42 -5.96
C LYS A 61 9.50 10.35 -6.43
N GLU A 62 9.01 9.13 -6.68
CA GLU A 62 9.86 8.05 -7.17
C GLU A 62 10.11 8.20 -8.67
N ALA A 63 11.31 7.79 -9.11
CA ALA A 63 11.76 7.98 -10.49
C ALA A 63 10.78 7.48 -11.56
N PRO A 64 10.19 6.27 -11.42
CA PRO A 64 9.26 5.79 -12.47
C PRO A 64 8.05 6.68 -12.69
N PHE A 65 7.62 7.45 -11.68
CA PHE A 65 6.48 8.36 -11.83
C PHE A 65 6.75 9.41 -12.91
N LYS A 66 7.90 10.07 -12.82
CA LYS A 66 8.28 11.10 -13.77
C LYS A 66 8.70 10.50 -15.11
N GLU A 67 9.46 9.41 -15.08
CA GLU A 67 9.96 8.76 -16.27
C GLU A 67 8.86 8.26 -17.20
N ASN A 68 7.70 7.94 -16.64
CA ASN A 68 6.56 7.41 -17.39
C ASN A 68 5.42 8.42 -17.52
N ASP A 69 5.65 9.71 -17.22
CA ASP A 69 4.65 10.78 -17.34
C ASP A 69 3.31 10.43 -16.68
N LEU A 70 3.37 9.92 -15.45
CA LEU A 70 2.16 9.43 -14.76
C LEU A 70 1.29 10.53 -14.16
N GLU A 71 1.74 11.78 -14.22
CA GLU A 71 1.01 12.91 -13.65
C GLU A 71 -0.41 13.05 -14.22
N SER A 72 -0.58 12.75 -15.52
CA SER A 72 -1.88 12.81 -16.19
C SER A 72 -2.43 11.45 -16.58
N ALA A 73 -1.91 10.37 -15.95
CA ALA A 73 -2.33 9.02 -16.26
C ALA A 73 -3.76 8.74 -15.74
N THR A 74 -4.45 7.83 -16.43
CA THR A 74 -5.76 7.36 -15.99
C THR A 74 -5.64 6.45 -14.77
N GLU A 75 -6.77 6.16 -14.11
CA GLU A 75 -6.80 5.24 -12.98
C GLU A 75 -6.18 3.88 -13.34
N ASN A 76 -6.56 3.32 -14.49
CA ASN A 76 -6.02 2.02 -14.93
C ASN A 76 -4.54 2.10 -15.24
N GLU A 77 -4.10 3.19 -15.85
CA GLU A 77 -2.68 3.39 -16.16
C GLU A 77 -1.83 3.47 -14.88
N LEU A 78 -2.35 4.14 -13.86
CA LEU A 78 -1.65 4.23 -12.55
C LEU A 78 -1.55 2.86 -11.89
N ILE A 79 -2.62 2.08 -11.89
CA ILE A 79 -2.62 0.73 -11.35
C ILE A 79 -1.61 -0.16 -12.08
N ASP A 80 -1.60 -0.11 -13.41
CA ASP A 80 -0.65 -0.89 -14.22
C ASP A 80 0.79 -0.47 -13.94
N ALA A 81 1.02 0.83 -13.75
CA ALA A 81 2.35 1.35 -13.43
C ALA A 81 2.85 0.84 -12.08
N ILE A 82 1.99 0.81 -11.06
CA ILE A 82 2.36 0.26 -9.74
C ILE A 82 2.69 -1.22 -9.86
N ALA A 83 1.91 -1.97 -10.64
CA ALA A 83 2.16 -3.40 -10.86
C ALA A 83 3.51 -3.62 -11.53
N GLN A 84 3.88 -2.77 -12.48
CA GLN A 84 5.15 -2.85 -13.19
C GLN A 84 6.33 -2.34 -12.36
N PHE A 85 6.10 -1.28 -11.58
CA PHE A 85 7.12 -0.64 -10.74
C PHE A 85 6.64 -0.60 -9.28
N PRO A 86 6.79 -1.69 -8.53
CA PRO A 86 6.27 -1.76 -7.15
C PRO A 86 6.77 -0.67 -6.22
N ILE A 87 7.94 -0.06 -6.51
CA ILE A 87 8.46 1.06 -5.72
C ILE A 87 7.49 2.25 -5.69
N LEU A 88 6.56 2.32 -6.66
CA LEU A 88 5.55 3.37 -6.71
C LEU A 88 4.45 3.21 -5.67
N LEU A 89 4.29 2.02 -5.08
CA LEU A 89 3.22 1.79 -4.11
C LEU A 89 3.48 2.53 -2.80
N GLU A 90 2.47 3.28 -2.33
CA GLU A 90 2.52 3.84 -0.98
C GLU A 90 2.63 2.72 0.06
N ARG A 91 3.29 3.00 1.17
CA ARG A 91 3.55 2.02 2.23
C ARG A 91 3.55 2.68 3.59
N PRO A 92 3.16 1.93 4.62
CA PRO A 92 2.57 0.60 4.55
C PRO A 92 1.08 0.69 4.23
N ILE A 93 0.55 -0.37 3.67
CA ILE A 93 -0.90 -0.50 3.48
C ILE A 93 -1.33 -1.71 4.31
N VAL A 94 -2.29 -1.49 5.19
CA VAL A 94 -2.88 -2.56 6.02
C VAL A 94 -4.27 -2.86 5.48
N VAL A 95 -4.56 -4.13 5.25
CA VAL A 95 -5.84 -4.60 4.73
C VAL A 95 -6.49 -5.52 5.75
N ASN A 96 -7.74 -5.22 6.09
CA ASN A 96 -8.56 -6.03 6.99
C ASN A 96 -9.90 -6.29 6.30
N GLY A 97 -10.00 -7.42 5.59
CA GLY A 97 -11.19 -7.76 4.82
C GLY A 97 -11.44 -6.76 3.69
N SER A 98 -12.61 -6.10 3.74
CA SER A 98 -12.99 -5.11 2.74
C SER A 98 -12.53 -3.68 3.08
N ARG A 99 -11.77 -3.53 4.15
CA ARG A 99 -11.28 -2.22 4.62
C ARG A 99 -9.77 -2.18 4.58
N ALA A 100 -9.21 -1.01 4.28
CA ALA A 100 -7.76 -0.83 4.26
C ALA A 100 -7.43 0.60 4.66
N ALA A 101 -6.17 0.80 5.07
CA ALA A 101 -5.65 2.13 5.39
C ALA A 101 -4.17 2.20 5.07
N ILE A 102 -3.72 3.39 4.67
CA ILE A 102 -2.31 3.69 4.53
C ILE A 102 -1.79 4.18 5.88
N GLY A 103 -0.73 3.57 6.38
CA GLY A 103 -0.17 3.88 7.71
C GLY A 103 0.72 5.13 7.72
N ARG A 104 0.19 6.23 7.28
CA ARG A 104 0.89 7.52 7.24
C ARG A 104 -0.05 8.64 7.69
N PRO A 105 -0.07 8.98 8.99
CA PRO A 105 0.74 8.36 10.07
C PRO A 105 0.30 6.93 10.40
N PRO A 106 1.15 6.19 11.10
CA PRO A 106 0.85 4.77 11.42
C PRO A 106 -0.51 4.55 12.10
N GLU A 107 -0.94 5.49 12.93
CA GLU A 107 -2.20 5.41 13.68
C GLU A 107 -3.43 5.33 12.77
N ASN A 108 -3.32 5.74 11.50
CA ASN A 108 -4.44 5.65 10.57
C ASN A 108 -5.00 4.23 10.43
N VAL A 109 -4.14 3.22 10.62
CA VAL A 109 -4.58 1.82 10.50
C VAL A 109 -5.50 1.37 11.63
N LEU A 110 -5.52 2.10 12.74
CA LEU A 110 -6.38 1.75 13.88
C LEU A 110 -7.86 1.83 13.53
N GLU A 111 -8.21 2.65 12.56
CA GLU A 111 -9.60 2.86 12.14
C GLU A 111 -10.22 1.65 11.44
N ILE A 112 -9.38 0.74 10.94
CA ILE A 112 -9.87 -0.41 10.17
C ILE A 112 -9.69 -1.75 10.90
N LEU A 113 -9.19 -1.70 12.11
CA LEU A 113 -8.94 -2.92 12.90
C LEU A 113 -10.18 -3.44 13.62
#